data_1e3da0543ae5d3230e1cef02edf7db77
#
_entry.id   1e3da0543ae5d3230e1cef02edf7db77
#
_cell.length_a   1.000
_cell.length_b   1.000
_cell.length_c   1.000
_cell.angle_alpha   90.00
_cell.angle_beta   90.00
_cell.angle_gamma   90.00
#
_symmetry.space_group_name_H-M   'P 1'
#
loop_
_entity.id
_entity.type
_entity.pdbx_description
1 polymer ?
#
loop_
_entity_poly.entity_id
_entity_poly.type
_entity_poly.pdbx_seq_one_letter_code
_entity_poly.pdbx_strand_id
1 'polypeptide(L)'
;MHMADALLSPAVGAVMYGVTGAAIYKAVKEVDAEELGERKLPLMAVSGAFVFAAQMINFTIPGTGSSGHICGGILLAGLLGGGPALLTIASVLLIQCLFFADGGLLALGANIFNMGVIPCMIIYPLLFRPLIRKYGMRKMPLVTILSCVAGLELGALCVVIETLLSGITELPPAVFVGLMLPIHLAIGFVEGLITSAVFACVSQTRPELLMETALAGAPETAAVPAGTSASAAS
;
A
#
# COMPACT_ATOMS: atom_id res chain seq x y z
N MET A 1 -10.54 6.93 1.69
CA MET A 1 -9.99 7.80 0.62
C MET A 1 -10.54 7.50 -0.77
N HIS A 2 -11.56 6.63 -0.93
CA HIS A 2 -12.15 6.45 -2.26
C HIS A 2 -12.76 7.75 -2.76
N MET A 3 -12.43 8.09 -4.00
CA MET A 3 -13.03 9.21 -4.72
C MET A 3 -14.16 8.68 -5.61
N ALA A 4 -15.29 9.38 -5.60
CA ALA A 4 -16.34 9.17 -6.57
C ALA A 4 -15.98 9.84 -7.91
N ASP A 5 -16.56 9.38 -9.02
CA ASP A 5 -16.36 9.95 -10.36
C ASP A 5 -16.73 11.45 -10.42
N ALA A 6 -17.68 11.86 -9.60
CA ALA A 6 -18.12 13.27 -9.50
C ALA A 6 -17.04 14.24 -8.99
N LEU A 7 -15.94 13.75 -8.44
CA LEU A 7 -14.83 14.57 -7.95
C LEU A 7 -13.73 14.80 -8.98
N LEU A 8 -13.75 14.08 -10.08
CA LEU A 8 -12.65 14.07 -11.02
C LEU A 8 -13.10 14.47 -12.44
N SER A 9 -12.38 15.41 -13.04
CA SER A 9 -12.56 15.69 -14.46
C SER A 9 -11.97 14.56 -15.33
N PRO A 10 -12.52 14.30 -16.53
CA PRO A 10 -11.98 13.28 -17.43
C PRO A 10 -10.49 13.48 -17.75
N ALA A 11 -10.03 14.73 -17.83
CA ALA A 11 -8.63 15.06 -18.10
C ALA A 11 -7.71 14.62 -16.95
N VAL A 12 -8.07 14.96 -15.70
CA VAL A 12 -7.30 14.54 -14.51
C VAL A 12 -7.38 13.01 -14.36
N GLY A 13 -8.56 12.42 -14.55
CA GLY A 13 -8.71 10.96 -14.53
C GLY A 13 -7.79 10.25 -15.51
N ALA A 14 -7.72 10.73 -16.76
CA ALA A 14 -6.83 10.15 -17.79
C ALA A 14 -5.35 10.25 -17.40
N VAL A 15 -4.91 11.38 -16.85
CA VAL A 15 -3.54 11.56 -16.35
C VAL A 15 -3.26 10.57 -15.21
N MET A 16 -4.19 10.42 -14.26
CA MET A 16 -4.02 9.51 -13.13
C MET A 16 -3.99 8.04 -13.56
N TYR A 17 -4.77 7.65 -14.58
CA TYR A 17 -4.65 6.33 -15.20
C TYR A 17 -3.28 6.11 -15.84
N GLY A 18 -2.73 7.12 -16.53
CA GLY A 18 -1.40 7.05 -17.14
C GLY A 18 -0.29 6.85 -16.10
N VAL A 19 -0.29 7.68 -15.04
CA VAL A 19 0.70 7.61 -13.96
C VAL A 19 0.61 6.29 -13.21
N THR A 20 -0.60 5.88 -12.83
CA THR A 20 -0.84 4.62 -12.12
C THR A 20 -0.53 3.41 -12.97
N GLY A 21 -0.90 3.45 -14.26
CA GLY A 21 -0.56 2.40 -15.23
C GLY A 21 0.95 2.20 -15.36
N ALA A 22 1.73 3.29 -15.39
CA ALA A 22 3.19 3.20 -15.41
C ALA A 22 3.75 2.59 -14.12
N ALA A 23 3.18 2.93 -12.95
CA ALA A 23 3.58 2.34 -11.67
C ALA A 23 3.25 0.83 -11.60
N ILE A 24 2.05 0.43 -12.05
CA ILE A 24 1.65 -0.99 -12.14
C ILE A 24 2.56 -1.74 -13.11
N TYR A 25 2.85 -1.17 -14.28
CA TYR A 25 3.76 -1.79 -15.25
C TYR A 25 5.15 -2.03 -14.64
N LYS A 26 5.68 -1.04 -13.91
CA LYS A 26 6.94 -1.20 -13.19
C LYS A 26 6.84 -2.31 -12.14
N ALA A 27 5.79 -2.32 -11.33
CA ALA A 27 5.57 -3.35 -10.31
C ALA A 27 5.51 -4.76 -10.91
N VAL A 28 4.81 -4.93 -12.04
CA VAL A 28 4.75 -6.23 -12.75
C VAL A 28 6.12 -6.67 -13.26
N LYS A 29 6.94 -5.73 -13.76
CA LYS A 29 8.29 -6.07 -14.24
C LYS A 29 9.29 -6.42 -13.11
N GLU A 30 9.10 -5.84 -11.94
CA GLU A 30 9.95 -6.09 -10.77
C GLU A 30 9.58 -7.40 -10.05
N VAL A 31 8.40 -7.93 -10.34
CA VAL A 31 7.94 -9.17 -9.75
C VAL A 31 8.44 -10.33 -10.60
N ASP A 32 9.39 -11.11 -10.03
CA ASP A 32 9.86 -12.33 -10.67
C ASP A 32 8.75 -13.40 -10.64
N ALA A 33 8.46 -13.98 -11.80
CA ALA A 33 7.42 -14.98 -11.96
C ALA A 33 7.68 -16.25 -11.13
N GLU A 34 8.95 -16.64 -10.92
CA GLU A 34 9.34 -17.77 -10.08
C GLU A 34 9.12 -17.47 -8.58
N GLU A 35 9.40 -16.24 -8.16
CA GLU A 35 9.21 -15.79 -6.77
C GLU A 35 7.73 -15.59 -6.40
N LEU A 36 6.87 -15.29 -7.37
CA LEU A 36 5.42 -15.23 -7.21
C LEU A 36 4.76 -16.60 -7.01
N GLY A 37 5.40 -17.68 -7.47
CA GLY A 37 4.74 -18.95 -7.71
C GLY A 37 4.04 -19.57 -6.50
N GLU A 38 4.76 -20.21 -5.58
CA GLU A 38 4.09 -21.09 -4.61
C GLU A 38 3.74 -20.41 -3.27
N ARG A 39 4.47 -19.37 -2.87
CA ARG A 39 4.33 -18.75 -1.53
C ARG A 39 3.73 -17.34 -1.56
N LYS A 40 4.10 -16.51 -2.52
CA LYS A 40 3.64 -15.10 -2.54
C LYS A 40 2.20 -14.94 -3.00
N LEU A 41 1.74 -15.67 -4.02
CA LEU A 41 0.35 -15.58 -4.48
C LEU A 41 -0.68 -15.93 -3.41
N PRO A 42 -0.56 -17.03 -2.65
CA PRO A 42 -1.46 -17.30 -1.53
C PRO A 42 -1.43 -16.21 -0.46
N LEU A 43 -0.24 -15.67 -0.14
CA LEU A 43 -0.10 -14.59 0.83
C LEU A 43 -0.75 -13.29 0.33
N MET A 44 -0.58 -12.93 -0.96
CA MET A 44 -1.27 -11.80 -1.60
C MET A 44 -2.79 -11.98 -1.53
N ALA A 45 -3.31 -13.17 -1.84
CA ALA A 45 -4.75 -13.45 -1.80
C ALA A 45 -5.32 -13.31 -0.38
N VAL A 46 -4.69 -13.92 0.62
CA VAL A 46 -5.16 -13.88 2.02
C VAL A 46 -5.04 -12.47 2.60
N SER A 47 -3.88 -11.82 2.43
CA SER A 47 -3.69 -10.46 2.95
C SER A 47 -4.53 -9.43 2.19
N GLY A 48 -4.74 -9.60 0.89
CA GLY A 48 -5.64 -8.80 0.07
C GLY A 48 -7.09 -8.94 0.52
N ALA A 49 -7.56 -10.16 0.78
CA ALA A 49 -8.91 -10.41 1.31
C ALA A 49 -9.10 -9.76 2.71
N PHE A 50 -8.10 -9.83 3.57
CA PHE A 50 -8.12 -9.14 4.86
C PHE A 50 -8.23 -7.62 4.69
N VAL A 51 -7.42 -7.03 3.83
CA VAL A 51 -7.45 -5.58 3.56
C VAL A 51 -8.77 -5.19 2.91
N PHE A 52 -9.28 -5.98 1.96
CA PHE A 52 -10.59 -5.77 1.36
C PHE A 52 -11.68 -5.69 2.42
N ALA A 53 -11.78 -6.68 3.30
CA ALA A 53 -12.78 -6.71 4.36
C ALA A 53 -12.65 -5.52 5.32
N ALA A 54 -11.44 -5.14 5.66
CA ALA A 54 -11.17 -4.02 6.54
C ALA A 54 -11.51 -2.66 5.89
N GLN A 55 -11.28 -2.49 4.60
CA GLN A 55 -11.64 -1.29 3.83
C GLN A 55 -13.16 -1.15 3.66
N MET A 56 -13.92 -2.24 3.68
CA MET A 56 -15.40 -2.19 3.63
C MET A 56 -16.01 -1.58 4.91
N ILE A 57 -15.24 -1.46 5.99
CA ILE A 57 -15.62 -0.65 7.16
C ILE A 57 -15.27 0.79 6.83
N ASN A 58 -16.15 1.46 6.11
CA ASN A 58 -15.97 2.83 5.66
C ASN A 58 -17.12 3.74 6.08
N PHE A 59 -16.88 5.04 6.02
CA PHE A 59 -17.89 6.07 6.24
C PHE A 59 -17.68 7.23 5.26
N THR A 60 -18.77 7.84 4.83
CA THR A 60 -18.72 9.01 3.97
C THR A 60 -18.26 10.24 4.76
N ILE A 61 -17.26 10.96 4.24
CA ILE A 61 -16.85 12.26 4.79
C ILE A 61 -17.82 13.32 4.25
N PRO A 62 -18.66 13.94 5.12
CA PRO A 62 -19.72 14.83 4.67
C PRO A 62 -19.21 15.96 3.77
N GLY A 63 -19.87 16.18 2.66
CA GLY A 63 -19.61 17.29 1.72
C GLY A 63 -18.37 17.10 0.84
N THR A 64 -17.52 16.09 1.06
CA THR A 64 -16.27 15.91 0.29
C THR A 64 -16.42 14.97 -0.91
N GLY A 65 -17.47 14.15 -0.97
CA GLY A 65 -17.63 13.10 -1.98
C GLY A 65 -16.57 11.98 -1.87
N SER A 66 -15.83 11.92 -0.76
CA SER A 66 -14.83 10.92 -0.46
C SER A 66 -15.23 10.12 0.77
N SER A 67 -14.63 8.94 0.96
CA SER A 67 -14.84 8.08 2.13
C SER A 67 -13.61 8.02 3.03
N GLY A 68 -13.84 7.78 4.33
CA GLY A 68 -12.83 7.50 5.33
C GLY A 68 -12.80 6.01 5.65
N HIS A 69 -11.65 5.37 5.53
CA HIS A 69 -11.38 3.97 5.89
C HIS A 69 -9.87 3.74 5.97
N ILE A 70 -9.46 2.61 6.52
CA ILE A 70 -8.05 2.21 6.52
C ILE A 70 -7.58 1.92 5.08
N CYS A 71 -6.29 2.11 4.82
CA CYS A 71 -5.69 1.86 3.51
C CYS A 71 -5.14 0.43 3.37
N GLY A 72 -4.38 -0.03 4.36
CA GLY A 72 -3.72 -1.34 4.35
C GLY A 72 -2.43 -1.41 3.51
N GLY A 73 -2.02 -0.32 2.86
CA GLY A 73 -0.87 -0.33 1.96
C GLY A 73 0.45 -0.64 2.66
N ILE A 74 0.71 -0.07 3.85
CA ILE A 74 1.92 -0.34 4.64
C ILE A 74 1.90 -1.78 5.17
N LEU A 75 0.74 -2.31 5.57
CA LEU A 75 0.60 -3.70 5.97
C LEU A 75 1.02 -4.65 4.84
N LEU A 76 0.42 -4.46 3.65
CA LEU A 76 0.75 -5.29 2.49
C LEU A 76 2.22 -5.13 2.08
N ALA A 77 2.74 -3.91 2.05
CA ALA A 77 4.13 -3.68 1.67
C ALA A 77 5.14 -4.31 2.66
N GLY A 78 4.82 -4.33 3.95
CA GLY A 78 5.64 -5.00 4.96
C GLY A 78 5.63 -6.53 4.87
N LEU A 79 4.56 -7.12 4.35
CA LEU A 79 4.43 -8.57 4.15
C LEU A 79 4.92 -9.04 2.78
N LEU A 80 4.66 -8.26 1.73
CA LEU A 80 4.82 -8.69 0.33
C LEU A 80 5.97 -7.98 -0.39
N GLY A 81 6.40 -6.82 0.13
CA GLY A 81 7.22 -5.87 -0.62
C GLY A 81 6.37 -4.91 -1.46
N GLY A 82 6.98 -3.82 -1.96
CA GLY A 82 6.25 -2.72 -2.60
C GLY A 82 5.47 -3.11 -3.86
N GLY A 83 6.11 -3.81 -4.80
CA GLY A 83 5.49 -4.21 -6.07
C GLY A 83 4.28 -5.13 -5.89
N PRO A 84 4.42 -6.31 -5.27
CA PRO A 84 3.30 -7.20 -5.01
C PRO A 84 2.18 -6.55 -4.16
N ALA A 85 2.54 -5.68 -3.20
CA ALA A 85 1.57 -4.94 -2.41
C ALA A 85 0.75 -3.98 -3.26
N LEU A 86 1.38 -3.23 -4.18
CA LEU A 86 0.68 -2.36 -5.13
C LEU A 86 -0.29 -3.16 -6.00
N LEU A 87 0.14 -4.32 -6.54
CA LEU A 87 -0.70 -5.18 -7.36
C LEU A 87 -1.91 -5.72 -6.56
N THR A 88 -1.69 -6.07 -5.29
CA THR A 88 -2.76 -6.53 -4.40
C THR A 88 -3.78 -5.42 -4.13
N ILE A 89 -3.32 -4.20 -3.79
CA ILE A 89 -4.22 -3.04 -3.58
C ILE A 89 -4.97 -2.71 -4.87
N ALA A 90 -4.30 -2.68 -6.01
CA ALA A 90 -4.95 -2.41 -7.30
C ALA A 90 -6.07 -3.42 -7.60
N SER A 91 -5.85 -4.69 -7.31
CA SER A 91 -6.85 -5.75 -7.45
C SER A 91 -8.03 -5.56 -6.49
N VAL A 92 -7.76 -5.23 -5.22
CA VAL A 92 -8.79 -4.94 -4.22
C VAL A 92 -9.66 -3.77 -4.66
N LEU A 93 -9.05 -2.64 -5.04
CA LEU A 93 -9.77 -1.44 -5.48
C LEU A 93 -10.56 -1.65 -6.77
N LEU A 94 -10.04 -2.44 -7.69
CA LEU A 94 -10.76 -2.82 -8.91
C LEU A 94 -12.03 -3.62 -8.59
N ILE A 95 -11.93 -4.60 -7.69
CA ILE A 95 -13.07 -5.40 -7.24
C ILE A 95 -14.09 -4.52 -6.51
N GLN A 96 -13.65 -3.63 -5.62
CA GLN A 96 -14.53 -2.70 -4.91
C GLN A 96 -15.26 -1.76 -5.86
N CYS A 97 -14.55 -1.21 -6.85
CA CYS A 97 -15.15 -0.34 -7.85
C CYS A 97 -16.21 -1.07 -8.71
N LEU A 98 -15.89 -2.27 -9.23
CA LEU A 98 -16.75 -2.96 -10.18
C LEU A 98 -17.94 -3.69 -9.55
N PHE A 99 -17.76 -4.26 -8.35
CA PHE A 99 -18.78 -5.13 -7.74
C PHE A 99 -19.49 -4.50 -6.55
N PHE A 100 -18.90 -3.48 -5.94
CA PHE A 100 -19.43 -2.86 -4.72
C PHE A 100 -19.77 -1.38 -4.89
N ALA A 101 -19.47 -0.80 -6.06
CA ALA A 101 -19.65 0.64 -6.34
C ALA A 101 -18.94 1.52 -5.31
N ASP A 102 -17.83 1.04 -4.72
CA ASP A 102 -17.00 1.78 -3.78
C ASP A 102 -15.81 2.38 -4.53
N GLY A 103 -15.87 3.69 -4.75
CA GLY A 103 -15.01 4.44 -5.67
C GLY A 103 -15.55 4.48 -7.11
N GLY A 104 -15.18 5.55 -7.84
CA GLY A 104 -15.58 5.75 -9.23
C GLY A 104 -14.67 5.02 -10.22
N LEU A 105 -15.22 4.63 -11.37
CA LEU A 105 -14.42 4.03 -12.43
C LEU A 105 -13.47 5.06 -13.07
N LEU A 106 -13.95 6.31 -13.30
CA LEU A 106 -13.09 7.40 -13.77
C LEU A 106 -12.00 7.72 -12.74
N ALA A 107 -12.33 7.61 -11.45
CA ALA A 107 -11.43 7.87 -10.35
C ALA A 107 -10.53 6.67 -9.97
N LEU A 108 -10.70 5.49 -10.59
CA LEU A 108 -9.96 4.28 -10.19
C LEU A 108 -8.44 4.47 -10.28
N GLY A 109 -7.94 5.14 -11.31
CA GLY A 109 -6.52 5.46 -11.44
C GLY A 109 -5.99 6.31 -10.27
N ALA A 110 -6.74 7.36 -9.88
CA ALA A 110 -6.43 8.20 -8.73
C ALA A 110 -6.53 7.40 -7.42
N ASN A 111 -7.56 6.59 -7.24
CA ASN A 111 -7.73 5.74 -6.06
C ASN A 111 -6.57 4.76 -5.88
N ILE A 112 -6.12 4.10 -6.96
CA ILE A 112 -4.96 3.20 -6.91
C ILE A 112 -3.67 4.00 -6.63
N PHE A 113 -3.52 5.19 -7.18
CA PHE A 113 -2.38 6.05 -6.88
C PHE A 113 -2.32 6.41 -5.41
N ASN A 114 -3.41 6.95 -4.87
CA ASN A 114 -3.48 7.45 -3.51
C ASN A 114 -3.37 6.35 -2.44
N MET A 115 -3.98 5.19 -2.68
CA MET A 115 -4.03 4.08 -1.72
C MET A 115 -3.03 2.95 -2.01
N GLY A 116 -2.47 2.90 -3.20
CA GLY A 116 -1.49 1.88 -3.61
C GLY A 116 -0.10 2.45 -3.84
N VAL A 117 0.05 3.35 -4.83
CA VAL A 117 1.38 3.87 -5.20
C VAL A 117 2.01 4.64 -4.05
N ILE A 118 1.28 5.54 -3.40
CA ILE A 118 1.81 6.33 -2.28
C ILE A 118 2.31 5.44 -1.14
N PRO A 119 1.50 4.58 -0.50
CA PRO A 119 1.98 3.80 0.62
C PRO A 119 2.99 2.71 0.22
N CYS A 120 2.78 2.01 -0.91
CA CYS A 120 3.61 0.85 -1.26
C CYS A 120 4.90 1.21 -1.98
N MET A 121 4.87 2.23 -2.87
CA MET A 121 6.02 2.56 -3.73
C MET A 121 6.76 3.83 -3.29
N ILE A 122 6.16 4.64 -2.40
CA ILE A 122 6.79 5.88 -1.90
C ILE A 122 7.08 5.75 -0.41
N ILE A 123 6.05 5.62 0.44
CA ILE A 123 6.23 5.62 1.90
C ILE A 123 7.00 4.40 2.39
N TYR A 124 6.68 3.21 1.89
CA TYR A 124 7.36 1.99 2.30
C TYR A 124 8.88 2.04 2.03
N PRO A 125 9.37 2.31 0.81
CA PRO A 125 10.80 2.33 0.54
C PRO A 125 11.52 3.57 1.10
N LEU A 126 10.86 4.73 1.21
CA LEU A 126 11.52 5.98 1.61
C LEU A 126 11.43 6.28 3.11
N LEU A 127 10.41 5.77 3.80
CA LEU A 127 10.18 6.04 5.21
C LEU A 127 10.24 4.76 6.06
N PHE A 128 9.34 3.79 5.81
CA PHE A 128 9.21 2.59 6.62
C PHE A 128 10.52 1.78 6.65
N ARG A 129 10.98 1.35 5.49
CA ARG A 129 12.14 0.47 5.34
C ARG A 129 13.44 1.07 5.90
N PRO A 130 13.82 2.32 5.60
CA PRO A 130 15.03 2.93 6.17
C PRO A 130 14.95 3.10 7.69
N LEU A 131 13.77 3.45 8.22
CA LEU A 131 13.61 3.62 9.67
C LEU A 131 13.69 2.27 10.41
N ILE A 132 13.09 1.20 9.86
CA ILE A 132 13.22 -0.15 10.43
C ILE A 132 14.68 -0.60 10.42
N ARG A 133 15.40 -0.38 9.32
CA ARG A 133 16.83 -0.71 9.22
C ARG A 133 17.69 0.07 10.22
N LYS A 134 17.35 1.34 10.43
CA LYS A 134 18.11 2.20 11.34
C LYS A 134 17.83 1.92 12.82
N TYR A 135 16.57 1.70 13.19
CA TYR A 135 16.14 1.61 14.59
C TYR A 135 15.80 0.19 15.05
N GLY A 136 15.75 -0.77 14.12
CA GLY A 136 15.47 -2.18 14.38
C GLY A 136 14.01 -2.46 14.73
N MET A 137 13.72 -3.75 14.88
CA MET A 137 12.38 -4.27 15.15
C MET A 137 11.77 -3.77 16.47
N ARG A 138 12.61 -3.36 17.45
CA ARG A 138 12.13 -2.81 18.72
C ARG A 138 11.31 -1.51 18.54
N LYS A 139 11.61 -0.73 17.51
CA LYS A 139 10.90 0.51 17.17
C LYS A 139 9.83 0.31 16.08
N MET A 140 9.60 -0.93 15.64
CA MET A 140 8.63 -1.25 14.59
C MET A 140 7.25 -0.63 14.82
N PRO A 141 6.64 -0.68 16.04
CA PRO A 141 5.32 -0.07 16.22
C PRO A 141 5.29 1.42 15.91
N LEU A 142 6.28 2.17 16.39
CA LEU A 142 6.36 3.61 16.16
C LEU A 142 6.57 3.92 14.66
N VAL A 143 7.50 3.19 14.01
CA VAL A 143 7.78 3.36 12.58
C VAL A 143 6.55 3.03 11.74
N THR A 144 5.81 1.99 12.10
CA THR A 144 4.57 1.59 11.42
C THR A 144 3.50 2.68 11.53
N ILE A 145 3.26 3.20 12.74
CA ILE A 145 2.29 4.28 12.97
C ILE A 145 2.66 5.50 12.14
N LEU A 146 3.92 5.94 12.21
CA LEU A 146 4.38 7.10 11.43
C LEU A 146 4.22 6.89 9.93
N SER A 147 4.49 5.69 9.44
CA SER A 147 4.38 5.37 8.01
C SER A 147 2.93 5.28 7.55
N CYS A 148 2.01 4.71 8.35
CA CYS A 148 0.58 4.68 8.04
C CYS A 148 0.01 6.11 8.02
N VAL A 149 0.32 6.92 9.03
CA VAL A 149 -0.09 8.33 9.08
C VAL A 149 0.42 9.08 7.86
N ALA A 150 1.73 8.99 7.56
CA ALA A 150 2.30 9.68 6.41
C ALA A 150 1.68 9.23 5.08
N GLY A 151 1.40 7.93 4.93
CA GLY A 151 0.77 7.38 3.72
C GLY A 151 -0.65 7.89 3.53
N LEU A 152 -1.47 7.87 4.60
CA LEU A 152 -2.83 8.35 4.53
C LEU A 152 -2.91 9.87 4.35
N GLU A 153 -2.08 10.63 5.06
CA GLU A 153 -2.05 12.09 4.92
C GLU A 153 -1.63 12.51 3.51
N LEU A 154 -0.58 11.90 2.97
CA LEU A 154 -0.15 12.20 1.61
C LEU A 154 -1.21 11.78 0.58
N GLY A 155 -1.84 10.62 0.75
CA GLY A 155 -2.94 10.17 -0.09
C GLY A 155 -4.16 11.11 -0.03
N ALA A 156 -4.56 11.55 1.18
CA ALA A 156 -5.64 12.49 1.38
C ALA A 156 -5.34 13.87 0.76
N LEU A 157 -4.09 14.32 0.86
CA LEU A 157 -3.64 15.55 0.22
C LEU A 157 -3.71 15.43 -1.32
N CYS A 158 -3.34 14.28 -1.89
CA CYS A 158 -3.47 14.05 -3.33
C CYS A 158 -4.94 14.08 -3.77
N VAL A 159 -5.87 13.47 -3.02
CA VAL A 159 -7.33 13.59 -3.28
C VAL A 159 -7.75 15.06 -3.36
N VAL A 160 -7.31 15.89 -2.42
CA VAL A 160 -7.61 17.34 -2.43
C VAL A 160 -7.05 18.00 -3.68
N ILE A 161 -5.79 17.76 -4.02
CA ILE A 161 -5.12 18.35 -5.18
C ILE A 161 -5.81 17.91 -6.48
N GLU A 162 -6.09 16.63 -6.66
CA GLU A 162 -6.76 16.06 -7.83
C GLU A 162 -8.15 16.65 -8.05
N THR A 163 -8.92 16.81 -6.95
CA THR A 163 -10.25 17.40 -6.99
C THR A 163 -10.18 18.91 -7.33
N LEU A 164 -9.25 19.64 -6.73
CA LEU A 164 -9.06 21.07 -7.03
C LEU A 164 -8.59 21.30 -8.48
N LEU A 165 -7.68 20.47 -8.98
CA LEU A 165 -7.23 20.51 -10.38
C LEU A 165 -8.36 20.16 -11.36
N SER A 166 -9.32 19.35 -10.92
CA SER A 166 -10.51 19.00 -11.71
C SER A 166 -11.51 20.16 -11.85
N GLY A 167 -11.47 21.14 -10.92
CA GLY A 167 -12.33 22.34 -10.96
C GLY A 167 -13.82 22.05 -10.81
N ILE A 168 -14.20 20.90 -10.27
CA ILE A 168 -15.61 20.45 -10.19
C ILE A 168 -16.19 20.73 -8.80
N THR A 169 -15.35 20.76 -7.75
CA THR A 169 -15.84 20.96 -6.37
C THR A 169 -16.26 22.40 -6.10
N GLU A 170 -17.40 22.58 -5.44
CA GLU A 170 -17.84 23.86 -4.93
C GLU A 170 -17.28 24.19 -3.53
N LEU A 171 -16.61 23.20 -2.89
CA LEU A 171 -16.02 23.41 -1.57
C LEU A 171 -14.81 24.35 -1.64
N PRO A 172 -14.74 25.36 -0.75
CA PRO A 172 -13.53 26.15 -0.60
C PRO A 172 -12.34 25.25 -0.25
N PRO A 173 -11.15 25.46 -0.87
CA PRO A 173 -9.97 24.62 -0.66
C PRO A 173 -9.60 24.42 0.82
N ALA A 174 -9.70 25.49 1.64
CA ALA A 174 -9.40 25.43 3.06
C ALA A 174 -10.37 24.50 3.83
N VAL A 175 -11.65 24.50 3.45
CA VAL A 175 -12.66 23.60 4.05
C VAL A 175 -12.38 22.15 3.66
N PHE A 176 -12.07 21.92 2.39
CA PHE A 176 -11.76 20.57 1.90
C PHE A 176 -10.53 19.99 2.59
N VAL A 177 -9.42 20.73 2.66
CA VAL A 177 -8.22 20.36 3.43
C VAL A 177 -8.57 20.12 4.90
N GLY A 178 -9.32 21.03 5.53
CA GLY A 178 -9.71 20.97 6.93
C GLY A 178 -10.60 19.78 7.29
N LEU A 179 -11.31 19.20 6.31
CA LEU A 179 -12.08 17.95 6.50
C LEU A 179 -11.23 16.72 6.22
N MET A 180 -10.48 16.72 5.13
CA MET A 180 -9.74 15.52 4.68
C MET A 180 -8.57 15.19 5.61
N LEU A 181 -7.68 16.14 5.90
CA LEU A 181 -6.45 15.82 6.62
C LEU A 181 -6.70 15.39 8.08
N PRO A 182 -7.46 16.10 8.94
CA PRO A 182 -7.65 15.66 10.33
C PRO A 182 -8.32 14.30 10.45
N ILE A 183 -9.25 13.98 9.54
CA ILE A 183 -9.92 12.67 9.51
C ILE A 183 -8.92 11.58 9.14
N HIS A 184 -8.10 11.79 8.11
CA HIS A 184 -7.12 10.80 7.67
C HIS A 184 -5.94 10.67 8.64
N LEU A 185 -5.60 11.72 9.39
CA LEU A 185 -4.66 11.65 10.51
C LEU A 185 -5.15 10.65 11.57
N ALA A 186 -6.41 10.77 11.98
CA ALA A 186 -7.01 9.87 12.96
C ALA A 186 -7.08 8.42 12.43
N ILE A 187 -7.51 8.24 11.18
CA ILE A 187 -7.54 6.92 10.53
C ILE A 187 -6.13 6.33 10.43
N GLY A 188 -5.14 7.12 10.02
CA GLY A 188 -3.75 6.69 9.90
C GLY A 188 -3.14 6.24 11.23
N PHE A 189 -3.50 6.92 12.31
CA PHE A 189 -3.10 6.49 13.65
C PHE A 189 -3.71 5.15 14.03
N VAL A 190 -5.01 4.96 13.80
CA VAL A 190 -5.72 3.68 14.07
C VAL A 190 -5.17 2.56 13.17
N GLU A 191 -4.99 2.83 11.86
CA GLU A 191 -4.37 1.86 10.93
C GLU A 191 -2.97 1.47 11.39
N GLY A 192 -2.19 2.44 11.83
CA GLY A 192 -0.84 2.20 12.36
C GLY A 192 -0.83 1.30 13.58
N LEU A 193 -1.79 1.45 14.50
CA LEU A 193 -1.95 0.55 15.65
C LEU A 193 -2.32 -0.87 15.21
N ILE A 194 -3.30 -1.02 14.32
CA ILE A 194 -3.73 -2.32 13.79
C ILE A 194 -2.57 -3.01 13.06
N THR A 195 -1.92 -2.30 12.15
CA THR A 195 -0.78 -2.82 11.38
C THR A 195 0.38 -3.21 12.29
N SER A 196 0.66 -2.40 13.33
CA SER A 196 1.68 -2.73 14.34
C SER A 196 1.36 -4.00 15.11
N ALA A 197 0.10 -4.19 15.50
CA ALA A 197 -0.33 -5.41 16.17
C ALA A 197 -0.19 -6.64 15.28
N VAL A 198 -0.57 -6.53 13.99
CA VAL A 198 -0.38 -7.61 13.00
C VAL A 198 1.11 -7.92 12.82
N PHE A 199 1.96 -6.92 12.63
CA PHE A 199 3.41 -7.14 12.50
C PHE A 199 4.02 -7.75 13.77
N ALA A 200 3.58 -7.34 14.95
CA ALA A 200 4.02 -7.94 16.21
C ALA A 200 3.62 -9.42 16.31
N CYS A 201 2.40 -9.77 15.93
CA CYS A 201 1.94 -11.15 15.88
C CYS A 201 2.74 -11.98 14.86
N VAL A 202 2.90 -11.46 13.63
CA VAL A 202 3.66 -12.14 12.56
C VAL A 202 5.13 -12.30 12.96
N SER A 203 5.75 -11.29 13.57
CA SER A 203 7.16 -11.38 14.00
C SER A 203 7.41 -12.45 15.06
N GLN A 204 6.40 -12.82 15.85
CA GLN A 204 6.50 -13.86 16.87
C GLN A 204 6.17 -15.25 16.34
N THR A 205 5.26 -15.36 15.36
CA THR A 205 4.76 -16.65 14.86
C THR A 205 5.40 -17.08 13.56
N ARG A 206 5.64 -16.15 12.64
CA ARG A 206 6.15 -16.37 11.28
C ARG A 206 7.03 -15.20 10.83
N PRO A 207 8.19 -14.98 11.49
CA PRO A 207 9.06 -13.83 11.20
C PRO A 207 9.53 -13.78 9.74
N GLU A 208 9.60 -14.93 9.07
CA GLU A 208 9.97 -15.04 7.66
C GLU A 208 8.96 -14.40 6.69
N LEU A 209 7.74 -14.10 7.14
CA LEU A 209 6.75 -13.41 6.33
C LEU A 209 6.92 -11.88 6.34
N LEU A 210 7.73 -11.34 7.25
CA LEU A 210 8.05 -9.91 7.25
C LEU A 210 9.24 -9.66 6.33
N MET A 211 9.03 -8.88 5.27
CA MET A 211 10.06 -8.59 4.26
C MET A 211 11.36 -8.07 4.86
N GLU A 212 11.30 -7.20 5.87
CA GLU A 212 12.51 -6.64 6.48
C GLU A 212 13.23 -7.66 7.39
N THR A 213 12.53 -8.61 7.97
CA THR A 213 13.14 -9.72 8.75
C THR A 213 13.77 -10.75 7.81
N ALA A 214 13.08 -11.07 6.71
CA ALA A 214 13.62 -11.96 5.68
C ALA A 214 14.89 -11.39 5.04
N LEU A 215 14.93 -10.07 4.80
CA LEU A 215 16.11 -9.38 4.26
C LEU A 215 17.25 -9.24 5.30
N ALA A 216 16.93 -9.14 6.59
CA ALA A 216 17.93 -9.02 7.65
C ALA A 216 18.50 -10.38 8.13
N GLY A 217 17.72 -11.46 7.94
CA GLY A 217 18.06 -12.81 8.38
C GLY A 217 18.64 -13.72 7.30
N ALA A 218 18.80 -13.25 6.06
CA ALA A 218 19.55 -13.98 5.04
C ALA A 218 21.05 -13.89 5.41
N PRO A 219 21.68 -14.96 5.96
CA PRO A 219 23.12 -14.95 6.16
C PRO A 219 23.76 -14.86 4.77
N GLU A 220 24.76 -14.00 4.65
CA GLU A 220 25.62 -13.84 3.47
C GLU A 220 26.52 -15.08 3.23
N THR A 221 26.07 -16.27 3.63
CA THR A 221 26.81 -17.51 3.55
C THR A 221 25.96 -18.63 2.98
N ALA A 222 25.75 -18.62 1.69
CA ALA A 222 25.59 -19.81 0.89
C ALA A 222 26.15 -19.59 -0.51
N ALA A 223 27.37 -19.08 -0.60
CA ALA A 223 28.22 -19.41 -1.71
C ALA A 223 28.55 -20.93 -1.56
N VAL A 224 27.81 -21.74 -2.27
CA VAL A 224 28.14 -23.15 -2.45
C VAL A 224 29.55 -23.19 -3.04
N PRO A 225 30.54 -23.79 -2.37
CA PRO A 225 31.82 -23.98 -3.00
C PRO A 225 31.64 -24.98 -4.15
N ALA A 226 31.92 -24.50 -5.35
CA ALA A 226 31.97 -25.33 -6.55
C ALA A 226 32.92 -26.51 -6.34
N GLY A 227 32.36 -27.68 -6.55
CA GLY A 227 32.92 -28.94 -6.83
C GLY A 227 34.40 -29.22 -6.56
N THR A 228 34.69 -30.05 -5.59
CA THR A 228 35.80 -30.98 -5.69
C THR A 228 35.28 -32.24 -6.39
N SER A 229 35.57 -32.33 -7.67
CA SER A 229 35.52 -33.58 -8.41
C SER A 229 36.62 -34.50 -7.83
N ALA A 230 36.21 -35.44 -6.99
CA ALA A 230 37.08 -36.54 -6.61
C ALA A 230 37.11 -37.53 -7.76
N SER A 231 38.21 -37.51 -8.51
CA SER A 231 38.71 -38.63 -9.30
C SER A 231 38.94 -39.83 -8.38
N ALA A 232 38.26 -40.92 -8.62
CA ALA A 232 38.67 -42.23 -8.14
C ALA A 232 38.90 -43.12 -9.36
N ALA A 233 40.18 -43.24 -9.68
CA ALA A 233 40.68 -44.32 -10.50
C ALA A 233 40.80 -45.59 -9.62
N SER A 234 40.40 -46.70 -10.12
CA SER A 234 40.93 -48.05 -10.16
C SER A 234 39.80 -49.05 -10.34
#